data_cbf279edc6f76171e48c0a16ee7a0a3c
#
_entry.id   cbf279edc6f76171e48c0a16ee7a0a3c
#
_cell.length_a   1.000
_cell.length_b   1.000
_cell.length_c   1.000
_cell.angle_alpha   90.00
_cell.angle_beta   90.00
_cell.angle_gamma   90.00
#
_symmetry.space_group_name_H-M   'P 1'
#
loop_
_entity.id
_entity.type
_entity.pdbx_description
1 polymer ?
#
loop_
_entity_poly.entity_id
_entity_poly.type
_entity_poly.pdbx_seq_one_letter_code
_entity_poly.pdbx_strand_id
1 'polypeptide(L)'
;GHLVSARDQLLRAAYYYRLSLVSMLPDNPAFKERGAKVRELFQKGGALFDPPVEYFEVPFEGTSLPGYFRKAASGDRPVKTLLMIGGGETFAEDLFFYIAHQAHARGYNFATVDLPGQGLLPLEGMVFRTDTHAPVKAVVDVLVKRPDVDTERLSAFGISGGGLFVPQAAMFDPRIKAVAMCSAVVDARPLFATMPAALDTPEERADWTSFHEGV
;
A
#
# COMPACT_ATOMS: atom_id res chain seq x y z
N GLY A 1 23.70 -6.92 20.84
CA GLY A 1 22.32 -6.87 21.31
C GLY A 1 21.43 -7.81 20.49
N HIS A 2 20.21 -8.02 20.95
CA HIS A 2 19.26 -8.95 20.34
C HIS A 2 18.46 -8.26 19.23
N LEU A 3 19.12 -7.88 18.11
CA LEU A 3 18.51 -7.07 17.04
C LEU A 3 17.32 -7.76 16.38
N VAL A 4 17.36 -9.09 16.18
CA VAL A 4 16.25 -9.85 15.59
C VAL A 4 15.02 -9.76 16.51
N SER A 5 15.20 -10.00 17.81
CA SER A 5 14.09 -9.90 18.76
C SER A 5 13.54 -8.47 18.84
N ALA A 6 14.40 -7.45 18.82
CA ALA A 6 13.97 -6.05 18.81
C ALA A 6 13.16 -5.71 17.55
N ARG A 7 13.64 -6.12 16.38
CA ARG A 7 12.92 -5.98 15.12
C ARG A 7 11.52 -6.60 15.20
N ASP A 8 11.46 -7.85 15.61
CA ASP A 8 10.19 -8.61 15.62
C ASP A 8 9.19 -8.01 16.62
N GLN A 9 9.64 -7.49 17.77
CA GLN A 9 8.77 -6.80 18.73
C GLN A 9 8.29 -5.44 18.18
N LEU A 10 9.14 -4.67 17.50
CA LEU A 10 8.75 -3.40 16.88
C LEU A 10 7.71 -3.60 15.78
N LEU A 11 7.94 -4.58 14.89
CA LEU A 11 6.99 -4.91 13.83
C LEU A 11 5.66 -5.43 14.39
N ARG A 12 5.70 -6.25 15.43
CA ARG A 12 4.48 -6.73 16.11
C ARG A 12 3.71 -5.58 16.75
N ALA A 13 4.40 -4.65 17.40
CA ALA A 13 3.77 -3.48 17.98
C ALA A 13 3.14 -2.58 16.89
N ALA A 14 3.84 -2.37 15.77
CA ALA A 14 3.29 -1.66 14.60
C ALA A 14 2.00 -2.32 14.14
N TYR A 15 2.00 -3.64 13.99
CA TYR A 15 0.83 -4.39 13.54
C TYR A 15 -0.36 -4.29 14.52
N TYR A 16 -0.12 -4.32 15.84
CA TYR A 16 -1.20 -4.12 16.82
C TYR A 16 -1.80 -2.71 16.77
N TYR A 17 -0.97 -1.68 16.62
CA TYR A 17 -1.49 -0.34 16.37
C TYR A 17 -2.31 -0.29 15.09
N ARG A 18 -1.84 -0.94 14.02
CA ARG A 18 -2.56 -1.01 12.74
C ARG A 18 -3.91 -1.74 12.89
N LEU A 19 -3.97 -2.85 13.61
CA LEU A 19 -5.23 -3.56 13.87
C LEU A 19 -6.24 -2.67 14.59
N SER A 20 -5.80 -1.76 15.44
CA SER A 20 -6.68 -0.81 16.11
C SER A 20 -7.30 0.25 15.20
N LEU A 21 -6.85 0.32 13.93
CA LEU A 21 -7.37 1.23 12.90
C LEU A 21 -8.35 0.53 11.95
N VAL A 22 -8.45 -0.79 12.01
CA VAL A 22 -9.42 -1.52 11.17
C VAL A 22 -10.82 -1.06 11.57
N SER A 23 -11.57 -0.64 10.57
CA SER A 23 -12.92 -0.08 10.74
C SER A 23 -12.98 1.26 11.50
N MET A 24 -11.84 1.91 11.76
CA MET A 24 -11.83 3.28 12.30
C MET A 24 -11.86 4.26 11.13
N LEU A 25 -12.77 5.21 11.17
CA LEU A 25 -12.85 6.24 10.14
C LEU A 25 -11.73 7.29 10.31
N PRO A 26 -11.27 7.90 9.21
CA PRO A 26 -10.21 8.90 9.25
C PRO A 26 -10.52 10.15 10.08
N ASP A 27 -11.79 10.49 10.30
CA ASP A 27 -12.24 11.62 11.12
C ASP A 27 -12.14 11.36 12.62
N ASN A 28 -11.95 10.10 13.03
CA ASN A 28 -11.71 9.76 14.43
C ASN A 28 -10.36 10.39 14.89
N PRO A 29 -10.35 11.17 15.99
CA PRO A 29 -9.13 11.84 16.45
C PRO A 29 -7.94 10.90 16.71
N ALA A 30 -8.21 9.66 17.10
CA ALA A 30 -7.17 8.67 17.35
C ALA A 30 -6.54 8.09 16.06
N PHE A 31 -7.19 8.25 14.90
CA PHE A 31 -6.74 7.65 13.64
C PHE A 31 -5.35 8.18 13.25
N LYS A 32 -5.17 9.49 13.23
CA LYS A 32 -3.90 10.14 12.90
C LYS A 32 -2.77 9.73 13.83
N GLU A 33 -3.00 9.79 15.14
CA GLU A 33 -2.00 9.45 16.15
C GLU A 33 -1.56 7.99 16.03
N ARG A 34 -2.53 7.07 15.95
CA ARG A 34 -2.24 5.64 15.84
C ARG A 34 -1.57 5.29 14.52
N GLY A 35 -2.01 5.86 13.40
CA GLY A 35 -1.38 5.67 12.11
C GLY A 35 0.06 6.18 12.06
N ALA A 36 0.33 7.35 12.66
CA ALA A 36 1.69 7.83 12.82
C ALA A 36 2.55 6.87 13.66
N LYS A 37 1.94 6.24 14.69
CA LYS A 37 2.64 5.26 15.53
C LYS A 37 2.92 3.95 14.78
N VAL A 38 2.02 3.50 13.90
CA VAL A 38 2.26 2.38 12.98
C VAL A 38 3.52 2.65 12.16
N ARG A 39 3.57 3.80 11.50
CA ARG A 39 4.69 4.21 10.64
C ARG A 39 6.01 4.29 11.42
N GLU A 40 6.01 4.96 12.57
CA GLU A 40 7.20 5.09 13.43
C GLU A 40 7.78 3.73 13.81
N LEU A 41 6.93 2.84 14.32
CA LEU A 41 7.36 1.52 14.80
C LEU A 41 7.79 0.62 13.65
N PHE A 42 7.09 0.68 12.53
CA PHE A 42 7.44 -0.08 11.33
C PHE A 42 8.81 0.35 10.78
N GLN A 43 9.07 1.66 10.66
CA GLN A 43 10.36 2.17 10.21
C GLN A 43 11.49 1.75 11.14
N LYS A 44 11.29 1.84 12.46
CA LYS A 44 12.29 1.38 13.45
C LYS A 44 12.57 -0.12 13.31
N GLY A 45 11.55 -0.93 13.16
CA GLY A 45 11.70 -2.37 12.96
C GLY A 45 12.31 -2.71 11.60
N GLY A 46 11.85 -2.03 10.55
CA GLY A 46 12.33 -2.18 9.18
C GLY A 46 13.82 -1.89 9.01
N ALA A 47 14.34 -0.90 9.73
CA ALA A 47 15.75 -0.55 9.74
C ALA A 47 16.66 -1.67 10.32
N LEU A 48 16.10 -2.62 11.04
CA LEU A 48 16.85 -3.74 11.63
C LEU A 48 16.90 -5.00 10.75
N PHE A 49 16.37 -4.93 9.53
CA PHE A 49 16.61 -5.97 8.52
C PHE A 49 17.99 -5.81 7.87
N ASP A 50 18.46 -6.87 7.26
CA ASP A 50 19.65 -6.86 6.39
C ASP A 50 19.26 -7.54 5.04
N PRO A 51 19.22 -6.80 3.92
CA PRO A 51 19.23 -5.34 3.82
C PRO A 51 18.04 -4.68 4.52
N PRO A 52 18.17 -3.42 4.97
CA PRO A 52 17.12 -2.72 5.67
C PRO A 52 15.92 -2.41 4.77
N VAL A 53 14.77 -2.19 5.38
CA VAL A 53 13.62 -1.60 4.70
C VAL A 53 13.82 -0.09 4.68
N GLU A 54 13.87 0.48 3.48
CA GLU A 54 14.04 1.91 3.24
C GLU A 54 12.67 2.56 3.13
N TYR A 55 12.42 3.65 3.86
CA TYR A 55 11.30 4.54 3.62
C TYR A 55 11.63 5.45 2.44
N PHE A 56 10.67 5.67 1.54
CA PHE A 56 10.81 6.64 0.45
C PHE A 56 9.48 7.36 0.19
N GLU A 57 9.57 8.48 -0.48
CA GLU A 57 8.42 9.28 -0.88
C GLU A 57 8.40 9.46 -2.40
N VAL A 58 7.23 9.37 -2.98
CA VAL A 58 6.99 9.61 -4.40
C VAL A 58 6.31 10.95 -4.57
N PRO A 59 6.96 11.94 -5.20
CA PRO A 59 6.31 13.21 -5.50
C PRO A 59 5.08 13.01 -6.38
N PHE A 60 3.94 13.54 -5.96
CA PHE A 60 2.68 13.41 -6.70
C PHE A 60 1.75 14.60 -6.42
N GLU A 61 1.38 15.35 -7.47
CA GLU A 61 0.39 16.44 -7.45
C GLU A 61 0.57 17.44 -6.29
N GLY A 62 1.82 17.87 -6.02
CA GLY A 62 2.12 18.87 -4.97
C GLY A 62 2.26 18.29 -3.56
N THR A 63 2.12 16.99 -3.40
CA THR A 63 2.35 16.24 -2.15
C THR A 63 3.26 15.04 -2.42
N SER A 64 3.28 14.05 -1.52
CA SER A 64 4.04 12.82 -1.70
C SER A 64 3.23 11.58 -1.30
N LEU A 65 3.52 10.46 -1.97
CA LEU A 65 2.99 9.16 -1.64
C LEU A 65 4.07 8.40 -0.85
N PRO A 66 3.80 8.03 0.41
CA PRO A 66 4.77 7.31 1.24
C PRO A 66 4.85 5.85 0.85
N GLY A 67 6.07 5.29 0.90
CA GLY A 67 6.29 3.90 0.54
C GLY A 67 7.51 3.28 1.22
N TYR A 68 7.68 2.00 0.97
CA TYR A 68 8.79 1.21 1.49
C TYR A 68 9.44 0.41 0.38
N PHE A 69 10.76 0.35 0.43
CA PHE A 69 11.56 -0.44 -0.48
C PHE A 69 12.53 -1.34 0.30
N ARG A 70 12.65 -2.60 -0.10
CA ARG A 70 13.64 -3.50 0.44
C ARG A 70 14.39 -4.21 -0.69
N LYS A 71 15.73 -4.10 -0.67
CA LYS A 71 16.60 -4.80 -1.61
C LYS A 71 16.53 -6.32 -1.38
N ALA A 72 16.66 -7.09 -2.45
CA ALA A 72 16.78 -8.55 -2.38
C ALA A 72 18.11 -8.99 -1.75
N ALA A 73 19.16 -8.22 -1.98
CA ALA A 73 20.53 -8.48 -1.49
C ALA A 73 21.28 -7.17 -1.33
N SER A 74 22.40 -7.22 -0.61
CA SER A 74 23.31 -6.09 -0.50
C SER A 74 24.01 -5.78 -1.84
N GLY A 75 24.29 -4.50 -2.09
CA GLY A 75 24.92 -4.00 -3.32
C GLY A 75 23.92 -3.34 -4.28
N ASP A 76 24.46 -2.81 -5.40
CA ASP A 76 23.68 -1.98 -6.34
C ASP A 76 23.45 -2.69 -7.69
N ARG A 77 23.62 -4.01 -7.74
CA ARG A 77 23.30 -4.76 -8.95
C ARG A 77 21.80 -4.71 -9.22
N PRO A 78 21.35 -4.34 -10.45
CA PRO A 78 19.93 -4.34 -10.80
C PRO A 78 19.29 -5.72 -10.60
N VAL A 79 18.18 -5.75 -9.89
CA VAL A 79 17.43 -6.99 -9.58
C VAL A 79 15.96 -6.82 -9.96
N LYS A 80 15.31 -7.91 -10.32
CA LYS A 80 13.86 -7.94 -10.52
C LYS A 80 13.13 -7.39 -9.30
N THR A 81 12.10 -6.60 -9.54
CA THR A 81 11.38 -5.88 -8.49
C THR A 81 9.90 -6.20 -8.52
N LEU A 82 9.32 -6.43 -7.35
CA LEU A 82 7.89 -6.58 -7.14
C LEU A 82 7.34 -5.34 -6.46
N LEU A 83 6.47 -4.61 -7.16
CA LEU A 83 5.66 -3.53 -6.60
C LEU A 83 4.33 -4.12 -6.12
N MET A 84 4.01 -3.97 -4.83
CA MET A 84 2.73 -4.39 -4.28
C MET A 84 1.84 -3.19 -4.00
N ILE A 85 0.60 -3.25 -4.49
CA ILE A 85 -0.44 -2.24 -4.32
C ILE A 85 -1.62 -2.86 -3.57
N GLY A 86 -2.06 -2.17 -2.53
CA GLY A 86 -3.20 -2.56 -1.73
C GLY A 86 -4.54 -2.09 -2.24
N GLY A 87 -5.58 -2.43 -1.52
CA GLY A 87 -6.96 -2.02 -1.77
C GLY A 87 -7.42 -0.84 -0.92
N GLY A 88 -8.64 -0.92 -0.42
CA GLY A 88 -9.32 0.13 0.31
C GLY A 88 -8.59 0.54 1.59
N GLU A 89 -8.77 -0.14 2.65
CA GLU A 89 -8.29 0.23 4.00
C GLU A 89 -6.81 -0.12 4.27
N THR A 90 -5.99 -0.31 3.23
CA THR A 90 -4.61 -0.76 3.40
C THR A 90 -3.67 0.39 3.75
N PHE A 91 -2.63 0.04 4.47
CA PHE A 91 -1.43 0.83 4.69
C PHE A 91 -0.24 0.14 4.00
N ALA A 92 0.72 0.89 3.52
CA ALA A 92 1.93 0.32 2.91
C ALA A 92 2.65 -0.64 3.87
N GLU A 93 2.58 -0.40 5.18
CA GLU A 93 3.11 -1.26 6.23
C GLU A 93 2.44 -2.64 6.23
N ASP A 94 1.12 -2.73 5.98
CA ASP A 94 0.40 -4.01 5.92
C ASP A 94 0.92 -4.87 4.78
N LEU A 95 1.12 -4.25 3.62
CA LEU A 95 1.48 -4.93 2.39
C LEU A 95 2.85 -5.60 2.49
N PHE A 96 3.73 -5.07 3.33
CA PHE A 96 5.00 -5.71 3.64
C PHE A 96 4.83 -7.10 4.27
N PHE A 97 3.85 -7.26 5.16
CA PHE A 97 3.61 -8.53 5.82
C PHE A 97 2.96 -9.57 4.91
N TYR A 98 2.28 -9.16 3.84
CA TYR A 98 1.61 -10.09 2.94
C TYR A 98 2.58 -10.92 2.09
N ILE A 99 3.55 -10.29 1.43
CA ILE A 99 4.34 -10.98 0.40
C ILE A 99 5.82 -10.59 0.35
N ALA A 100 6.26 -9.57 1.12
CA ALA A 100 7.64 -9.11 1.05
C ALA A 100 8.66 -10.22 1.35
N HIS A 101 8.36 -11.09 2.32
CA HIS A 101 9.22 -12.22 2.67
C HIS A 101 9.36 -13.22 1.50
N GLN A 102 8.26 -13.56 0.85
CA GLN A 102 8.24 -14.46 -0.30
C GLN A 102 8.93 -13.88 -1.52
N ALA A 103 8.76 -12.56 -1.75
CA ALA A 103 9.46 -11.84 -2.80
C ALA A 103 10.97 -11.86 -2.55
N HIS A 104 11.38 -11.52 -1.34
CA HIS A 104 12.78 -11.53 -0.93
C HIS A 104 13.42 -12.93 -1.05
N ALA A 105 12.75 -13.98 -0.57
CA ALA A 105 13.23 -15.36 -0.67
C ALA A 105 13.41 -15.83 -2.13
N ARG A 106 12.74 -15.18 -3.08
CA ARG A 106 12.86 -15.44 -4.53
C ARG A 106 13.80 -14.47 -5.25
N GLY A 107 14.52 -13.65 -4.50
CA GLY A 107 15.49 -12.69 -5.03
C GLY A 107 14.84 -11.49 -5.74
N TYR A 108 13.67 -11.07 -5.32
CA TYR A 108 13.06 -9.80 -5.76
C TYR A 108 13.37 -8.69 -4.75
N ASN A 109 13.68 -7.51 -5.27
CA ASN A 109 13.40 -6.30 -4.50
C ASN A 109 11.89 -6.22 -4.26
N PHE A 110 11.50 -5.68 -3.13
CA PHE A 110 10.11 -5.45 -2.79
C PHE A 110 9.85 -3.96 -2.62
N ALA A 111 8.80 -3.46 -3.24
CA ALA A 111 8.31 -2.10 -3.07
C ALA A 111 6.81 -2.11 -2.73
N THR A 112 6.39 -1.18 -1.92
CA THR A 112 4.97 -0.90 -1.64
C THR A 112 4.78 0.57 -1.36
N VAL A 113 3.57 1.08 -1.56
CA VAL A 113 3.25 2.51 -1.44
C VAL A 113 1.79 2.68 -1.06
N ASP A 114 1.49 3.73 -0.31
CA ASP A 114 0.13 4.22 -0.16
C ASP A 114 -0.25 5.06 -1.39
N LEU A 115 -1.31 4.68 -2.09
CA LEU A 115 -1.92 5.46 -3.16
C LEU A 115 -2.99 6.41 -2.57
N PRO A 116 -3.46 7.44 -3.31
CA PRO A 116 -4.57 8.27 -2.88
C PRO A 116 -5.75 7.43 -2.38
N GLY A 117 -6.27 7.75 -1.20
CA GLY A 117 -7.30 6.99 -0.50
C GLY A 117 -6.76 5.96 0.51
N GLN A 118 -5.46 5.70 0.55
CA GLN A 118 -4.85 4.69 1.42
C GLN A 118 -4.03 5.32 2.55
N GLY A 119 -3.74 4.52 3.57
CA GLY A 119 -2.90 4.95 4.68
C GLY A 119 -3.44 6.17 5.42
N LEU A 120 -2.59 7.17 5.57
CA LEU A 120 -2.93 8.45 6.18
C LEU A 120 -3.30 9.54 5.14
N LEU A 121 -3.20 9.24 3.84
CA LEU A 121 -3.43 10.20 2.76
C LEU A 121 -4.85 10.80 2.74
N PRO A 122 -5.92 10.10 3.16
CA PRO A 122 -7.24 10.72 3.29
C PRO A 122 -7.27 11.93 4.24
N LEU A 123 -6.42 11.96 5.26
CA LEU A 123 -6.29 13.10 6.17
C LEU A 123 -5.70 14.36 5.51
N GLU A 124 -5.05 14.18 4.36
CA GLU A 124 -4.47 15.22 3.52
C GLU A 124 -5.37 15.56 2.33
N GLY A 125 -6.60 15.04 2.32
CA GLY A 125 -7.57 15.24 1.24
C GLY A 125 -7.31 14.39 0.00
N MET A 126 -6.37 13.46 0.04
CA MET A 126 -6.08 12.54 -1.06
C MET A 126 -7.01 11.32 -0.98
N VAL A 127 -8.12 11.40 -1.69
CA VAL A 127 -9.14 10.36 -1.74
C VAL A 127 -8.94 9.40 -2.92
N PHE A 128 -9.66 8.27 -2.92
CA PHE A 128 -9.67 7.35 -4.06
C PHE A 128 -10.07 8.05 -5.35
N ARG A 129 -9.43 7.64 -6.43
CA ARG A 129 -9.61 8.22 -7.76
C ARG A 129 -9.78 7.12 -8.81
N THR A 130 -10.40 7.45 -9.92
CA THR A 130 -10.67 6.49 -11.00
C THR A 130 -9.46 6.26 -11.92
N ASP A 131 -8.57 7.24 -12.02
CA ASP A 131 -7.35 7.22 -12.83
C ASP A 131 -6.14 6.71 -12.02
N THR A 132 -6.28 5.57 -11.36
CA THR A 132 -5.24 4.99 -10.47
C THR A 132 -3.92 4.69 -11.18
N HIS A 133 -3.94 4.62 -12.53
CA HIS A 133 -2.72 4.52 -13.32
C HIS A 133 -1.78 5.72 -13.14
N ALA A 134 -2.30 6.92 -12.87
CA ALA A 134 -1.48 8.12 -12.70
C ALA A 134 -0.57 8.06 -11.45
N PRO A 135 -1.07 7.81 -10.23
CA PRO A 135 -0.20 7.65 -9.06
C PRO A 135 0.71 6.42 -9.17
N VAL A 136 0.24 5.29 -9.72
CA VAL A 136 1.11 4.11 -9.92
C VAL A 136 2.23 4.43 -10.90
N LYS A 137 1.96 5.18 -11.97
CA LYS A 137 3.00 5.65 -12.89
C LYS A 137 4.07 6.49 -12.17
N ALA A 138 3.66 7.40 -11.27
CA ALA A 138 4.59 8.20 -10.48
C ALA A 138 5.50 7.30 -9.61
N VAL A 139 4.95 6.23 -9.03
CA VAL A 139 5.73 5.22 -8.29
C VAL A 139 6.73 4.53 -9.21
N VAL A 140 6.30 4.07 -10.38
CA VAL A 140 7.17 3.43 -11.38
C VAL A 140 8.28 4.38 -11.82
N ASP A 141 7.98 5.68 -12.03
CA ASP A 141 8.95 6.70 -12.41
C ASP A 141 10.08 6.87 -11.36
N VAL A 142 9.77 6.68 -10.09
CA VAL A 142 10.76 6.69 -9.01
C VAL A 142 11.55 5.37 -8.97
N LEU A 143 10.86 4.24 -9.06
CA LEU A 143 11.50 2.92 -8.96
C LEU A 143 12.50 2.68 -10.10
N VAL A 144 12.18 3.03 -11.35
CA VAL A 144 13.07 2.80 -12.50
C VAL A 144 14.32 3.67 -12.51
N LYS A 145 14.38 4.71 -11.68
CA LYS A 145 15.58 5.54 -11.51
C LYS A 145 16.57 4.94 -10.50
N ARG A 146 16.17 3.93 -9.75
CA ARG A 146 17.03 3.28 -8.78
C ARG A 146 18.04 2.38 -9.47
N PRO A 147 19.33 2.45 -9.10
CA PRO A 147 20.39 1.63 -9.72
C PRO A 147 20.24 0.13 -9.40
N ASP A 148 19.50 -0.20 -8.34
CA ASP A 148 19.24 -1.56 -7.88
C ASP A 148 17.96 -2.18 -8.49
N VAL A 149 17.24 -1.47 -9.35
CA VAL A 149 16.03 -1.96 -10.03
C VAL A 149 16.33 -2.32 -11.48
N ASP A 150 16.04 -3.57 -11.85
CA ASP A 150 16.07 -4.02 -13.25
C ASP A 150 14.75 -3.60 -13.92
N THR A 151 14.85 -2.62 -14.81
CA THR A 151 13.70 -2.02 -15.50
C THR A 151 12.99 -2.99 -16.44
N GLU A 152 13.67 -4.04 -16.89
CA GLU A 152 13.08 -5.07 -17.75
C GLU A 152 12.39 -6.18 -16.95
N ARG A 153 12.49 -6.16 -15.62
CA ARG A 153 11.90 -7.15 -14.73
C ARG A 153 11.15 -6.52 -13.56
N LEU A 154 10.39 -5.44 -13.84
CA LEU A 154 9.45 -4.84 -12.90
C LEU A 154 8.10 -5.53 -13.03
N SER A 155 7.62 -6.10 -11.94
CA SER A 155 6.29 -6.73 -11.83
C SER A 155 5.45 -6.05 -10.78
N ALA A 156 4.13 -6.15 -10.90
CA ALA A 156 3.20 -5.59 -9.93
C ALA A 156 2.21 -6.66 -9.43
N PHE A 157 1.88 -6.57 -8.13
CA PHE A 157 0.91 -7.44 -7.48
C PHE A 157 -0.15 -6.58 -6.80
N GLY A 158 -1.42 -6.85 -7.12
CA GLY A 158 -2.57 -6.16 -6.56
C GLY A 158 -3.43 -7.05 -5.68
N ILE A 159 -3.81 -6.56 -4.50
CA ILE A 159 -4.74 -7.24 -3.59
C ILE A 159 -5.98 -6.36 -3.35
N SER A 160 -7.17 -6.98 -3.28
CA SER A 160 -8.44 -6.25 -3.08
C SER A 160 -8.64 -5.17 -4.15
N GLY A 161 -8.84 -3.91 -3.80
CA GLY A 161 -8.88 -2.79 -4.77
C GLY A 161 -7.62 -2.68 -5.64
N GLY A 162 -6.45 -3.10 -5.14
CA GLY A 162 -5.23 -3.24 -5.94
C GLY A 162 -5.39 -4.21 -7.11
N GLY A 163 -6.31 -5.17 -7.02
CA GLY A 163 -6.68 -6.06 -8.13
C GLY A 163 -7.38 -5.34 -9.30
N LEU A 164 -7.84 -4.10 -9.09
CA LEU A 164 -8.27 -3.18 -10.16
C LEU A 164 -7.14 -2.22 -10.55
N PHE A 165 -6.44 -1.65 -9.56
CA PHE A 165 -5.45 -0.58 -9.79
C PHE A 165 -4.25 -1.05 -10.58
N VAL A 166 -3.73 -2.24 -10.27
CA VAL A 166 -2.51 -2.78 -10.91
C VAL A 166 -2.73 -3.11 -12.40
N PRO A 167 -3.78 -3.87 -12.80
CA PRO A 167 -4.01 -4.10 -14.23
C PRO A 167 -4.32 -2.82 -14.98
N GLN A 168 -5.09 -1.88 -14.40
CA GLN A 168 -5.30 -0.57 -15.01
C GLN A 168 -3.96 0.14 -15.26
N ALA A 169 -3.07 0.18 -14.27
CA ALA A 169 -1.76 0.80 -14.43
C ALA A 169 -0.92 0.13 -15.54
N ALA A 170 -0.93 -1.19 -15.60
CA ALA A 170 -0.18 -1.94 -16.61
C ALA A 170 -0.69 -1.71 -18.04
N MET A 171 -1.96 -1.37 -18.22
CA MET A 171 -2.51 -0.99 -19.54
C MET A 171 -1.92 0.33 -20.05
N PHE A 172 -1.51 1.24 -19.15
CA PHE A 172 -0.97 2.55 -19.49
C PHE A 172 0.56 2.65 -19.34
N ASP A 173 1.19 1.70 -18.64
CA ASP A 173 2.64 1.73 -18.42
C ASP A 173 3.31 0.39 -18.79
N PRO A 174 3.92 0.29 -19.97
CA PRO A 174 4.55 -0.93 -20.47
C PRO A 174 5.83 -1.32 -19.71
N ARG A 175 6.29 -0.49 -18.77
CA ARG A 175 7.41 -0.83 -17.89
C ARG A 175 7.02 -1.86 -16.83
N ILE A 176 5.72 -2.02 -16.54
CA ILE A 176 5.20 -3.12 -15.74
C ILE A 176 5.12 -4.36 -16.64
N LYS A 177 6.07 -5.29 -16.48
CA LYS A 177 6.26 -6.44 -17.36
C LYS A 177 5.37 -7.63 -17.01
N ALA A 178 4.92 -7.71 -15.77
CA ALA A 178 4.04 -8.79 -15.31
C ALA A 178 3.11 -8.28 -14.22
N VAL A 179 1.90 -8.82 -14.22
CA VAL A 179 0.86 -8.47 -13.25
C VAL A 179 0.32 -9.75 -12.63
N ALA A 180 0.18 -9.75 -11.30
CA ALA A 180 -0.56 -10.74 -10.56
C ALA A 180 -1.62 -10.04 -9.69
N MET A 181 -2.78 -10.67 -9.54
CA MET A 181 -3.90 -10.12 -8.80
C MET A 181 -4.50 -11.15 -7.86
N CYS A 182 -4.78 -10.72 -6.64
CA CYS A 182 -5.69 -11.40 -5.74
C CYS A 182 -6.97 -10.56 -5.67
N SER A 183 -8.13 -11.18 -5.86
CA SER A 183 -9.41 -10.48 -6.01
C SER A 183 -9.43 -9.59 -7.27
N ALA A 184 -9.22 -10.19 -8.44
CA ALA A 184 -9.25 -9.48 -9.71
C ALA A 184 -10.62 -8.83 -9.94
N VAL A 185 -10.65 -7.50 -9.91
CA VAL A 185 -11.85 -6.69 -10.18
C VAL A 185 -11.75 -6.17 -11.61
N VAL A 186 -12.52 -6.79 -12.52
CA VAL A 186 -12.53 -6.41 -13.94
C VAL A 186 -13.45 -5.22 -14.19
N ASP A 187 -14.54 -5.15 -13.43
CA ASP A 187 -15.50 -4.07 -13.47
C ASP A 187 -16.00 -3.77 -12.05
N ALA A 188 -15.73 -2.58 -11.57
CA ALA A 188 -16.20 -2.13 -10.26
C ALA A 188 -17.63 -1.55 -10.28
N ARG A 189 -18.20 -1.28 -11.46
CA ARG A 189 -19.53 -0.68 -11.58
C ARG A 189 -20.64 -1.47 -10.88
N PRO A 190 -20.70 -2.82 -10.98
CA PRO A 190 -21.72 -3.57 -10.25
C PRO A 190 -21.61 -3.42 -8.73
N LEU A 191 -20.38 -3.30 -8.20
CA LEU A 191 -20.16 -3.09 -6.77
C LEU A 191 -20.72 -1.74 -6.31
N PHE A 192 -20.48 -0.68 -7.09
CA PHE A 192 -20.97 0.65 -6.77
C PHE A 192 -22.44 0.87 -7.16
N ALA A 193 -22.94 0.17 -8.19
CA ALA A 193 -24.33 0.27 -8.61
C ALA A 193 -25.33 -0.31 -7.59
N THR A 194 -24.89 -1.28 -6.78
CA THR A 194 -25.72 -1.83 -5.69
C THR A 194 -25.73 -0.97 -4.44
N MET A 195 -24.72 -0.12 -4.25
CA MET A 195 -24.66 0.79 -3.09
C MET A 195 -25.76 1.86 -3.09
N PRO A 196 -26.06 2.57 -4.20
CA PRO A 196 -27.15 3.55 -4.22
C PRO A 196 -28.53 2.92 -3.97
N ALA A 197 -28.80 1.72 -4.48
CA ALA A 197 -30.06 1.03 -4.24
C ALA A 197 -30.26 0.64 -2.75
N ALA A 198 -29.16 0.33 -2.06
CA ALA A 198 -29.17 0.07 -0.62
C ALA A 198 -29.29 1.36 0.22
N LEU A 199 -29.10 2.53 -0.41
CA LEU A 199 -29.09 3.83 0.27
C LEU A 199 -30.26 4.74 -0.19
N ASP A 200 -31.30 4.19 -0.79
CA ASP A 200 -32.40 4.95 -1.37
C ASP A 200 -33.32 5.56 -0.29
N THR A 201 -33.41 4.96 0.88
CA THR A 201 -34.18 5.50 2.00
C THR A 201 -33.30 6.28 2.99
N PRO A 202 -33.86 7.27 3.71
CA PRO A 202 -33.16 7.94 4.79
C PRO A 202 -32.68 6.98 5.90
N GLU A 203 -33.43 5.91 6.14
CA GLU A 203 -33.10 4.89 7.14
C GLU A 203 -31.91 4.05 6.71
N GLU A 204 -31.86 3.59 5.46
CA GLU A 204 -30.70 2.85 4.92
C GLU A 204 -29.43 3.71 4.88
N ARG A 205 -29.56 5.03 4.62
CA ARG A 205 -28.44 5.97 4.71
C ARG A 205 -27.98 6.15 6.15
N ALA A 206 -28.89 6.21 7.12
CA ALA A 206 -28.58 6.30 8.53
C ALA A 206 -27.91 5.01 9.02
N ASP A 207 -28.38 3.84 8.59
CA ASP A 207 -27.78 2.55 8.91
C ASP A 207 -26.38 2.41 8.29
N TRP A 208 -26.18 2.84 7.05
CA TRP A 208 -24.87 2.88 6.41
C TRP A 208 -23.91 3.80 7.17
N THR A 209 -24.36 5.00 7.51
CA THR A 209 -23.58 5.96 8.30
C THR A 209 -23.24 5.39 9.68
N SER A 210 -24.24 4.79 10.35
CA SER A 210 -24.05 4.12 11.65
C SER A 210 -23.08 2.94 11.58
N PHE A 211 -23.14 2.14 10.50
CA PHE A 211 -22.19 1.04 10.26
C PHE A 211 -20.76 1.57 10.09
N HIS A 212 -20.57 2.71 9.43
CA HIS A 212 -19.27 3.30 9.20
C HIS A 212 -18.78 4.18 10.35
N GLU A 213 -19.69 4.73 11.18
CA GLU A 213 -19.38 5.54 12.35
C GLU A 213 -19.25 4.73 13.64
N GLY A 214 -19.84 3.54 13.67
CA GLY A 214 -19.98 2.73 14.89
C GLY A 214 -19.05 1.53 15.00
N VAL A 215 -18.14 1.33 14.07
CA VAL A 215 -17.20 0.19 14.06
C VAL A 215 -15.79 0.62 14.39
#